data_f427fe09dd5f31b3928ea0732ca8d79f
#
_entry.id   f427fe09dd5f31b3928ea0732ca8d79f
#
_cell.length_a   1.000
_cell.length_b   1.000
_cell.length_c   1.000
_cell.angle_alpha   90.00
_cell.angle_beta   90.00
_cell.angle_gamma   90.00
#
_symmetry.space_group_name_H-M   'P 1'
#
loop_
_entity.id
_entity.type
_entity.pdbx_description
1 polymer ?
#
loop_
_entity_poly.entity_id
_entity_poly.type
_entity_poly.pdbx_seq_one_letter_code
_entity_poly.pdbx_strand_id
1 'polypeptide(L)'
;YSNSLMPIAAEQYTQDKKRMNKTVNKIVTISVILMLIVIGLVYLFPRFFVKLMAAGMDDDTIILAGELIKISAWSLIFLVLISAYEIVMRLYDRNIYPTIMDLLFPVPVLIALFCGVTSPYILIACVVLGYAIKSVALVGGLKIVGFVPKLDFYWNNPKIKSFFLLMPPMLLSSGLLQINTLVDNQVASGFGTGSVTALS
;
A
#
# COMPACT_ATOMS: atom_id res chain seq x y z
N TYR A 1 -5.50 -2.58 -6.31
CA TYR A 1 -5.68 -3.75 -5.46
C TYR A 1 -7.12 -3.84 -4.96
N SER A 2 -7.62 -2.83 -4.24
CA SER A 2 -9.00 -2.81 -3.71
C SER A 2 -10.05 -3.02 -4.78
N ASN A 3 -9.91 -2.37 -5.92
CA ASN A 3 -10.85 -2.46 -7.04
C ASN A 3 -10.93 -3.88 -7.66
N SER A 4 -9.84 -4.65 -7.62
CA SER A 4 -9.82 -6.03 -8.10
C SER A 4 -10.33 -7.03 -7.06
N LEU A 5 -10.08 -6.76 -5.78
CA LEU A 5 -10.46 -7.66 -4.69
C LEU A 5 -11.95 -7.52 -4.33
N MET A 6 -12.49 -6.29 -4.34
CA MET A 6 -13.87 -5.99 -3.93
C MET A 6 -14.93 -6.83 -4.67
N PRO A 7 -14.95 -6.92 -6.03
CA PRO A 7 -15.98 -7.69 -6.73
C PRO A 7 -15.89 -9.19 -6.42
N ILE A 8 -14.67 -9.73 -6.30
CA ILE A 8 -14.46 -11.15 -5.98
C ILE A 8 -14.92 -11.47 -4.55
N ALA A 9 -14.58 -10.60 -3.60
CA ALA A 9 -14.97 -10.76 -2.20
C ALA A 9 -16.50 -10.61 -2.03
N ALA A 10 -17.13 -9.65 -2.71
CA ALA A 10 -18.56 -9.43 -2.67
C ALA A 10 -19.35 -10.62 -3.25
N GLU A 11 -18.93 -11.14 -4.40
CA GLU A 11 -19.55 -12.34 -5.00
C GLU A 11 -19.50 -13.53 -4.03
N GLN A 12 -18.38 -13.73 -3.36
CA GLN A 12 -18.20 -14.84 -2.43
C GLN A 12 -18.95 -14.62 -1.11
N TYR A 13 -19.07 -13.37 -0.66
CA TYR A 13 -19.80 -13.01 0.55
C TYR A 13 -21.27 -13.36 0.45
N THR A 14 -21.90 -13.14 -0.72
CA THR A 14 -23.31 -13.46 -0.97
C THR A 14 -23.57 -14.98 -1.03
N GLN A 15 -22.58 -15.78 -1.39
CA GLN A 15 -22.70 -17.24 -1.48
C GLN A 15 -22.38 -17.93 -0.14
N ASP A 16 -21.21 -17.66 0.42
CA ASP A 16 -20.74 -18.28 1.67
C ASP A 16 -19.61 -17.44 2.30
N LYS A 17 -19.84 -16.92 3.48
CA LYS A 17 -18.86 -16.15 4.26
C LYS A 17 -17.54 -16.92 4.52
N LYS A 18 -17.62 -18.24 4.72
CA LYS A 18 -16.43 -19.07 4.94
C LYS A 18 -15.57 -19.19 3.66
N ARG A 19 -16.23 -19.26 2.51
CA ARG A 19 -15.51 -19.25 1.20
C ARG A 19 -14.85 -17.91 0.93
N MET A 20 -15.57 -16.81 1.19
CA MET A 20 -15.00 -15.47 1.11
C MET A 20 -13.74 -15.36 1.99
N ASN A 21 -13.82 -15.75 3.27
CA ASN A 21 -12.68 -15.67 4.19
C ASN A 21 -11.45 -16.45 3.66
N LYS A 22 -11.66 -17.66 3.14
CA LYS A 22 -10.58 -18.45 2.53
C LYS A 22 -10.00 -17.78 1.29
N THR A 23 -10.85 -17.26 0.41
CA THR A 23 -10.40 -16.62 -0.84
C THR A 23 -9.63 -15.34 -0.54
N VAL A 24 -10.12 -14.50 0.36
CA VAL A 24 -9.41 -13.26 0.77
C VAL A 24 -8.07 -13.60 1.40
N ASN A 25 -8.00 -14.56 2.33
CA ASN A 25 -6.74 -14.98 2.94
C ASN A 25 -5.71 -15.47 1.92
N LYS A 26 -6.14 -16.24 0.90
CA LYS A 26 -5.26 -16.70 -0.18
C LYS A 26 -4.73 -15.53 -1.02
N ILE A 27 -5.63 -14.62 -1.44
CA ILE A 27 -5.24 -13.46 -2.24
C ILE A 27 -4.27 -12.58 -1.44
N VAL A 28 -4.55 -12.34 -0.15
CA VAL A 28 -3.67 -11.58 0.74
C VAL A 28 -2.29 -12.25 0.85
N THR A 29 -2.24 -13.57 1.06
CA THR A 29 -0.97 -14.31 1.17
C THR A 29 -0.13 -14.15 -0.09
N ILE A 30 -0.71 -14.35 -1.27
CA ILE A 30 -0.01 -14.19 -2.54
C ILE A 30 0.44 -12.74 -2.74
N SER A 31 -0.42 -11.77 -2.41
CA SER A 31 -0.08 -10.34 -2.55
C SER A 31 1.07 -9.93 -1.61
N VAL A 32 1.10 -10.46 -0.38
CA VAL A 32 2.22 -10.23 0.55
C VAL A 32 3.52 -10.80 0.00
N ILE A 33 3.49 -12.02 -0.56
CA ILE A 33 4.67 -12.63 -1.19
C ILE A 33 5.15 -11.78 -2.37
N LEU A 34 4.22 -11.29 -3.20
CA LEU A 34 4.56 -10.41 -4.32
C LEU A 34 5.19 -9.11 -3.83
N MET A 35 4.67 -8.50 -2.76
CA MET A 35 5.26 -7.28 -2.17
C MET A 35 6.64 -7.55 -1.58
N LEU A 36 6.88 -8.71 -0.98
CA LEU A 36 8.23 -9.09 -0.52
C LEU A 36 9.22 -9.18 -1.68
N ILE A 37 8.81 -9.69 -2.83
CA ILE A 37 9.64 -9.70 -4.05
C ILE A 37 9.92 -8.27 -4.51
N VAL A 38 8.91 -7.39 -4.53
CA VAL A 38 9.08 -5.98 -4.90
C VAL A 38 10.03 -5.27 -3.93
N ILE A 39 9.88 -5.48 -2.63
CA ILE A 39 10.79 -4.95 -1.62
C ILE A 39 12.22 -5.43 -1.89
N GLY A 40 12.42 -6.72 -2.17
CA GLY A 40 13.72 -7.26 -2.55
C GLY A 40 14.34 -6.55 -3.76
N LEU A 41 13.54 -6.28 -4.80
CA LEU A 41 13.99 -5.52 -5.97
C LEU A 41 14.36 -4.08 -5.62
N VAL A 42 13.59 -3.41 -4.75
CA VAL A 42 13.92 -2.06 -4.27
C VAL A 42 15.24 -2.05 -3.52
N TYR A 43 15.52 -3.07 -2.70
CA TYR A 43 16.80 -3.19 -2.00
C TYR A 43 17.99 -3.45 -2.93
N LEU A 44 17.78 -4.24 -4.00
CA LEU A 44 18.82 -4.54 -4.99
C LEU A 44 19.11 -3.36 -5.94
N PHE A 45 18.07 -2.62 -6.32
CA PHE A 45 18.16 -1.58 -7.33
C PHE A 45 17.55 -0.23 -6.88
N PRO A 46 17.90 0.33 -5.71
CA PRO A 46 17.27 1.54 -5.19
C PRO A 46 17.42 2.73 -6.11
N ARG A 47 18.60 2.91 -6.71
CA ARG A 47 18.88 4.01 -7.64
C ARG A 47 18.01 3.97 -8.91
N PHE A 48 17.67 2.78 -9.39
CA PHE A 48 16.79 2.62 -10.55
C PHE A 48 15.39 3.18 -10.24
N PHE A 49 14.83 2.81 -9.08
CA PHE A 49 13.51 3.28 -8.67
C PHE A 49 13.47 4.79 -8.44
N VAL A 50 14.52 5.35 -7.82
CA VAL A 50 14.60 6.81 -7.61
C VAL A 50 14.71 7.56 -8.93
N LYS A 51 15.59 7.13 -9.85
CA LYS A 51 15.73 7.75 -11.18
C LYS A 51 14.47 7.65 -12.04
N LEU A 52 13.71 6.59 -11.88
CA LEU A 52 12.42 6.44 -12.56
C LEU A 52 11.41 7.50 -12.12
N MET A 53 11.46 7.91 -10.84
CA MET A 53 10.54 8.90 -10.27
C MET A 53 11.02 10.34 -10.41
N ALA A 54 12.33 10.56 -10.44
CA ALA A 54 12.94 11.90 -10.41
C ALA A 54 14.29 11.89 -11.14
N ALA A 55 14.25 11.88 -12.47
CA ALA A 55 15.44 11.77 -13.32
C ALA A 55 16.38 13.00 -13.28
N GLY A 56 15.89 14.16 -12.80
CA GLY A 56 16.63 15.42 -12.78
C GLY A 56 17.31 15.75 -11.44
N MET A 57 17.35 14.82 -10.48
CA MET A 57 17.98 15.05 -9.17
C MET A 57 19.49 14.84 -9.24
N ASP A 58 20.22 15.57 -8.39
CA ASP A 58 21.67 15.39 -8.19
C ASP A 58 21.98 14.03 -7.53
N ASP A 59 23.20 13.55 -7.69
CA ASP A 59 23.61 12.21 -7.23
C ASP A 59 23.50 12.06 -5.70
N ASP A 60 23.77 13.10 -4.91
CA ASP A 60 23.67 13.06 -3.46
C ASP A 60 22.20 12.89 -3.01
N THR A 61 21.29 13.60 -3.66
CA THR A 61 19.84 13.46 -3.42
C THR A 61 19.34 12.08 -3.84
N ILE A 62 19.85 11.52 -4.94
CA ILE A 62 19.50 10.15 -5.39
C ILE A 62 19.95 9.11 -4.36
N ILE A 63 21.12 9.28 -3.75
CA ILE A 63 21.62 8.37 -2.71
C ILE A 63 20.72 8.43 -1.47
N LEU A 64 20.44 9.64 -0.98
CA LEU A 64 19.55 9.85 0.17
C LEU A 64 18.15 9.26 -0.11
N ALA A 65 17.55 9.58 -1.23
CA ALA A 65 16.25 9.05 -1.63
C ALA A 65 16.27 7.53 -1.75
N GLY A 66 17.37 6.94 -2.20
CA GLY A 66 17.58 5.50 -2.27
C GLY A 66 17.57 4.81 -0.91
N GLU A 67 18.11 5.46 0.12
CA GLU A 67 18.02 4.93 1.50
C GLU A 67 16.60 5.08 2.07
N LEU A 68 15.95 6.21 1.80
CA LEU A 68 14.59 6.48 2.28
C LEU A 68 13.56 5.54 1.64
N ILE A 69 13.70 5.23 0.34
CA ILE A 69 12.79 4.29 -0.35
C ILE A 69 12.91 2.87 0.18
N LYS A 70 14.08 2.43 0.64
CA LYS A 70 14.25 1.12 1.29
C LYS A 70 13.42 1.03 2.57
N ILE A 71 13.41 2.08 3.38
CA ILE A 71 12.62 2.12 4.61
C ILE A 71 11.14 2.14 4.27
N SER A 72 10.73 3.02 3.36
CA SER A 72 9.32 3.17 2.98
C SER A 72 8.75 1.95 2.27
N ALA A 73 9.57 1.14 1.60
CA ALA A 73 9.13 -0.07 0.90
C ALA A 73 8.41 -1.08 1.82
N TRP A 74 8.75 -1.13 3.10
CA TRP A 74 8.07 -1.98 4.08
C TRP A 74 6.58 -1.62 4.25
N SER A 75 6.20 -0.37 3.98
CA SER A 75 4.79 0.04 4.01
C SER A 75 3.92 -0.71 3.00
N LEU A 76 4.49 -1.23 1.90
CA LEU A 76 3.76 -1.97 0.86
C LEU A 76 3.03 -3.20 1.42
N ILE A 77 3.66 -3.91 2.37
CA ILE A 77 3.02 -5.07 3.03
C ILE A 77 1.79 -4.61 3.82
N PHE A 78 1.95 -3.56 4.63
CA PHE A 78 0.85 -3.05 5.44
C PHE A 78 -0.28 -2.48 4.59
N LEU A 79 0.04 -1.80 3.47
CA LEU A 79 -0.96 -1.28 2.53
C LEU A 79 -1.81 -2.39 1.91
N VAL A 80 -1.21 -3.52 1.55
CA VAL A 80 -1.95 -4.69 1.05
C VAL A 80 -2.88 -5.24 2.13
N LEU A 81 -2.38 -5.40 3.35
CA LEU A 81 -3.17 -5.89 4.49
C LEU A 81 -4.33 -4.93 4.81
N ILE A 82 -4.06 -3.64 4.91
CA ILE A 82 -5.06 -2.60 5.17
C ILE A 82 -6.15 -2.65 4.10
N SER A 83 -5.78 -2.60 2.82
CA SER A 83 -6.73 -2.62 1.71
C SER A 83 -7.65 -3.85 1.73
N ALA A 84 -7.09 -5.03 2.02
CA ALA A 84 -7.88 -6.26 2.10
C ALA A 84 -8.83 -6.26 3.31
N TYR A 85 -8.35 -5.81 4.45
CA TYR A 85 -9.12 -5.79 5.69
C TYR A 85 -10.24 -4.74 5.67
N GLU A 86 -10.00 -3.58 5.05
CA GLU A 86 -11.05 -2.58 4.81
C GLU A 86 -12.17 -3.13 3.92
N ILE A 87 -11.83 -3.87 2.86
CA ILE A 87 -12.84 -4.51 2.00
C ILE A 87 -13.70 -5.48 2.81
N VAL A 88 -13.09 -6.33 3.62
CA VAL A 88 -13.83 -7.25 4.49
C VAL A 88 -14.77 -6.47 5.41
N MET A 89 -14.28 -5.41 6.07
CA MET A 89 -15.10 -4.59 6.95
C MET A 89 -16.28 -3.95 6.22
N ARG A 90 -16.05 -3.43 5.00
CA ARG A 90 -17.10 -2.84 4.16
C ARG A 90 -18.19 -3.84 3.79
N LEU A 91 -17.81 -5.10 3.50
CA LEU A 91 -18.77 -6.16 3.18
C LEU A 91 -19.63 -6.57 4.39
N TYR A 92 -19.18 -6.31 5.61
CA TYR A 92 -19.95 -6.52 6.83
C TYR A 92 -20.66 -5.24 7.32
N ASP A 93 -20.78 -4.21 6.46
CA ASP A 93 -21.39 -2.90 6.78
C ASP A 93 -20.76 -2.18 7.98
N ARG A 94 -19.46 -2.42 8.21
CA ARG A 94 -18.67 -1.79 9.27
C ARG A 94 -17.73 -0.72 8.73
N ASN A 95 -18.22 0.16 7.85
CA ASN A 95 -17.44 1.20 7.18
C ASN A 95 -16.81 2.23 8.14
N ILE A 96 -17.48 2.51 9.25
CA ILE A 96 -17.02 3.51 10.23
C ILE A 96 -15.71 3.09 10.89
N TYR A 97 -15.53 1.78 11.15
CA TYR A 97 -14.35 1.28 11.85
C TYR A 97 -13.04 1.57 11.09
N PRO A 98 -12.87 1.22 9.80
CA PRO A 98 -11.69 1.58 9.03
C PRO A 98 -11.44 3.10 9.00
N THR A 99 -12.50 3.89 8.85
CA THR A 99 -12.40 5.36 8.80
C THR A 99 -11.85 5.94 10.12
N ILE A 100 -12.28 5.41 11.27
CA ILE A 100 -11.71 5.81 12.57
C ILE A 100 -10.23 5.38 12.65
N MET A 101 -9.89 4.19 12.14
CA MET A 101 -8.51 3.70 12.16
C MET A 101 -7.58 4.51 11.22
N ASP A 102 -8.13 5.24 10.24
CA ASP A 102 -7.36 6.20 9.42
C ASP A 102 -6.74 7.31 10.26
N LEU A 103 -7.33 7.66 11.39
CA LEU A 103 -6.77 8.67 12.31
C LEU A 103 -5.51 8.18 13.03
N LEU A 104 -5.28 6.87 13.12
CA LEU A 104 -4.09 6.30 13.75
C LEU A 104 -2.84 6.41 12.89
N PHE A 105 -3.00 6.45 11.57
CA PHE A 105 -1.89 6.47 10.63
C PHE A 105 -0.94 7.67 10.82
N PRO A 106 -1.42 8.95 10.94
CA PRO A 106 -0.53 10.10 11.08
C PRO A 106 0.04 10.29 12.48
N VAL A 107 -0.49 9.62 13.50
CA VAL A 107 -0.13 9.83 14.91
C VAL A 107 1.39 9.70 15.19
N PRO A 108 2.10 8.66 14.72
CA PRO A 108 3.54 8.56 14.99
C PRO A 108 4.33 9.70 14.37
N VAL A 109 3.95 10.18 13.18
CA VAL A 109 4.60 11.30 12.51
C VAL A 109 4.35 12.61 13.27
N LEU A 110 3.10 12.84 13.70
CA LEU A 110 2.76 14.02 14.50
C LEU A 110 3.54 14.05 15.82
N ILE A 111 3.63 12.91 16.53
CA ILE A 111 4.41 12.81 17.76
C ILE A 111 5.88 13.15 17.49
N ALA A 112 6.48 12.59 16.43
CA ALA A 112 7.88 12.85 16.07
C ALA A 112 8.12 14.36 15.79
N LEU A 113 7.20 15.00 15.06
CA LEU A 113 7.28 16.44 14.76
C LEU A 113 7.13 17.29 16.04
N PHE A 114 6.20 16.96 16.93
CA PHE A 114 6.06 17.65 18.22
C PHE A 114 7.29 17.48 19.11
N CYS A 115 8.00 16.36 19.00
CA CYS A 115 9.29 16.15 19.67
C CYS A 115 10.47 16.86 19.00
N GLY A 116 10.24 17.64 17.93
CA GLY A 116 11.28 18.38 17.22
C GLY A 116 12.17 17.50 16.32
N VAL A 117 11.71 16.31 15.93
CA VAL A 117 12.45 15.42 15.03
C VAL A 117 12.42 15.96 13.61
N THR A 118 13.60 16.28 13.07
CA THR A 118 13.77 16.79 11.69
C THR A 118 14.44 15.78 10.75
N SER A 119 14.92 14.64 11.27
CA SER A 119 15.59 13.62 10.47
C SER A 119 14.60 12.93 9.52
N PRO A 120 14.83 12.95 8.19
CA PRO A 120 13.95 12.31 7.21
C PRO A 120 13.86 10.80 7.41
N TYR A 121 14.90 10.15 7.89
CA TYR A 121 14.89 8.71 8.18
C TYR A 121 13.89 8.35 9.28
N ILE A 122 13.88 9.12 10.37
CA ILE A 122 12.97 8.90 11.49
C ILE A 122 11.53 9.19 11.05
N LEU A 123 11.30 10.27 10.31
CA LEU A 123 9.96 10.63 9.82
C LEU A 123 9.38 9.53 8.92
N ILE A 124 10.17 8.99 7.98
CA ILE A 124 9.71 7.88 7.12
C ILE A 124 9.49 6.60 7.94
N ALA A 125 10.35 6.31 8.92
CA ALA A 125 10.13 5.18 9.82
C ALA A 125 8.81 5.33 10.61
N CYS A 126 8.48 6.55 11.06
CA CYS A 126 7.20 6.85 11.70
C CYS A 126 6.00 6.65 10.77
N VAL A 127 6.13 6.98 9.46
CA VAL A 127 5.11 6.69 8.45
C VAL A 127 4.86 5.17 8.35
N VAL A 128 5.93 4.37 8.24
CA VAL A 128 5.83 2.90 8.18
C VAL A 128 5.20 2.35 9.46
N LEU A 129 5.58 2.90 10.62
CA LEU A 129 4.99 2.54 11.91
C LEU A 129 3.50 2.88 11.96
N GLY A 130 3.08 4.01 11.40
CA GLY A 130 1.67 4.39 11.29
C GLY A 130 0.85 3.38 10.50
N TYR A 131 1.35 2.91 9.35
CA TYR A 131 0.72 1.84 8.58
C TYR A 131 0.69 0.51 9.35
N ALA A 132 1.75 0.18 10.09
CA ALA A 132 1.78 -1.01 10.92
C ALA A 132 0.71 -0.95 12.03
N ILE A 133 0.61 0.16 12.76
CA ILE A 133 -0.39 0.38 13.81
C ILE A 133 -1.80 0.25 13.23
N LYS A 134 -2.10 0.93 12.11
CA LYS A 134 -3.41 0.85 11.45
C LYS A 134 -3.73 -0.60 11.04
N SER A 135 -2.76 -1.32 10.46
CA SER A 135 -2.95 -2.72 10.06
C SER A 135 -3.30 -3.61 11.25
N VAL A 136 -2.58 -3.48 12.37
CA VAL A 136 -2.86 -4.25 13.61
C VAL A 136 -4.22 -3.88 14.20
N ALA A 137 -4.57 -2.60 14.23
CA ALA A 137 -5.86 -2.14 14.72
C ALA A 137 -7.02 -2.72 13.89
N LEU A 138 -6.88 -2.78 12.55
CA LEU A 138 -7.87 -3.41 11.68
C LEU A 138 -8.04 -4.90 11.95
N VAL A 139 -6.96 -5.63 12.26
CA VAL A 139 -7.05 -7.05 12.67
C VAL A 139 -7.92 -7.22 13.93
N GLY A 140 -7.82 -6.27 14.88
CA GLY A 140 -8.71 -6.25 16.06
C GLY A 140 -10.19 -6.19 15.66
N GLY A 141 -10.53 -5.30 14.72
CA GLY A 141 -11.89 -5.16 14.20
C GLY A 141 -12.39 -6.37 13.42
N LEU A 142 -11.52 -7.05 12.67
CA LEU A 142 -11.87 -8.25 11.90
C LEU A 142 -12.38 -9.40 12.80
N LYS A 143 -11.89 -9.50 14.04
CA LYS A 143 -12.38 -10.48 15.01
C LYS A 143 -13.85 -10.27 15.33
N ILE A 144 -14.33 -9.02 15.35
CA ILE A 144 -15.73 -8.67 15.65
C ILE A 144 -16.66 -9.21 14.56
N VAL A 145 -16.22 -9.24 13.31
CA VAL A 145 -16.99 -9.75 12.16
C VAL A 145 -16.75 -11.25 11.90
N GLY A 146 -15.95 -11.90 12.75
CA GLY A 146 -15.66 -13.34 12.63
C GLY A 146 -14.68 -13.69 11.50
N PHE A 147 -13.96 -12.70 10.96
CA PHE A 147 -12.89 -12.95 10.01
C PHE A 147 -11.59 -13.21 10.77
N VAL A 148 -10.92 -14.31 10.43
CA VAL A 148 -9.63 -14.66 11.02
C VAL A 148 -8.55 -14.57 9.93
N PRO A 149 -7.65 -13.60 10.01
CA PRO A 149 -6.50 -13.53 9.11
C PRO A 149 -5.64 -14.78 9.27
N LYS A 150 -5.39 -15.47 8.17
CA LYS A 150 -4.52 -16.66 8.12
C LYS A 150 -3.71 -16.64 6.83
N LEU A 151 -2.45 -17.05 6.92
CA LEU A 151 -1.66 -17.34 5.73
C LEU A 151 -2.16 -18.66 5.13
N ASP A 152 -2.60 -18.62 3.88
CA ASP A 152 -3.09 -19.79 3.14
C ASP A 152 -2.31 -19.94 1.83
N PHE A 153 -1.42 -20.91 1.80
CA PHE A 153 -0.52 -21.19 0.65
C PHE A 153 -1.14 -22.16 -0.37
N TYR A 154 -2.40 -22.55 -0.19
CA TYR A 154 -3.07 -23.48 -1.11
C TYR A 154 -3.63 -22.72 -2.33
N TRP A 155 -2.88 -22.71 -3.43
CA TRP A 155 -3.06 -21.80 -4.58
C TRP A 155 -4.10 -22.27 -5.60
N ASN A 156 -4.63 -23.49 -5.46
CA ASN A 156 -5.61 -24.03 -6.40
C ASN A 156 -7.03 -23.47 -6.15
N ASN A 157 -7.24 -22.21 -6.57
CA ASN A 157 -8.55 -21.56 -6.52
C ASN A 157 -8.76 -20.74 -7.82
N PRO A 158 -9.83 -21.01 -8.62
CA PRO A 158 -10.09 -20.29 -9.86
C PRO A 158 -10.26 -18.76 -9.66
N LYS A 159 -10.73 -18.32 -8.49
CA LYS A 159 -10.88 -16.90 -8.17
C LYS A 159 -9.54 -16.15 -8.02
N ILE A 160 -8.46 -16.85 -7.71
CA ILE A 160 -7.11 -16.27 -7.72
C ILE A 160 -6.74 -15.88 -9.16
N LYS A 161 -7.02 -16.75 -10.13
CA LYS A 161 -6.78 -16.44 -11.54
C LYS A 161 -7.60 -15.22 -11.98
N SER A 162 -8.87 -15.15 -11.58
CA SER A 162 -9.73 -13.99 -11.86
C SER A 162 -9.18 -12.70 -11.24
N PHE A 163 -8.65 -12.75 -10.02
CA PHE A 163 -8.02 -11.60 -9.37
C PHE A 163 -6.84 -11.07 -10.17
N PHE A 164 -5.91 -11.95 -10.58
CA PHE A 164 -4.76 -11.56 -11.39
C PHE A 164 -5.15 -11.10 -12.80
N LEU A 165 -6.23 -11.64 -13.38
CA LEU A 165 -6.72 -11.22 -14.68
C LEU A 165 -7.34 -9.81 -14.63
N LEU A 166 -7.94 -9.42 -13.51
CA LEU A 166 -8.51 -8.09 -13.30
C LEU A 166 -7.44 -7.03 -12.97
N MET A 167 -6.25 -7.43 -12.50
CA MET A 167 -5.19 -6.48 -12.15
C MET A 167 -4.67 -5.64 -13.32
N PRO A 168 -4.28 -6.22 -14.50
CA PRO A 168 -3.71 -5.45 -15.59
C PRO A 168 -4.59 -4.29 -16.07
N PRO A 169 -5.88 -4.47 -16.41
CA PRO A 169 -6.71 -3.36 -16.85
C PRO A 169 -6.89 -2.28 -15.77
N MET A 170 -6.94 -2.67 -14.50
CA MET A 170 -7.04 -1.71 -13.39
C MET A 170 -5.73 -0.99 -13.11
N LEU A 171 -4.59 -1.67 -13.27
CA LEU A 171 -3.28 -1.05 -13.19
C LEU A 171 -3.07 -0.06 -14.34
N LEU A 172 -3.51 -0.39 -15.56
CA LEU A 172 -3.47 0.53 -16.70
C LEU A 172 -4.30 1.78 -16.43
N SER A 173 -5.53 1.62 -15.95
CA SER A 173 -6.42 2.74 -15.63
C SER A 173 -5.85 3.65 -14.55
N SER A 174 -5.34 3.07 -13.45
CA SER A 174 -4.72 3.83 -12.36
C SER A 174 -3.32 4.34 -12.75
N GLY A 175 -2.59 3.57 -13.55
CA GLY A 175 -1.24 3.88 -13.99
C GLY A 175 -1.18 5.07 -14.94
N LEU A 176 -2.19 5.26 -15.79
CA LEU A 176 -2.27 6.43 -16.68
C LEU A 176 -2.29 7.74 -15.89
N LEU A 177 -3.06 7.79 -14.79
CA LEU A 177 -3.07 8.97 -13.91
C LEU A 177 -1.70 9.16 -13.22
N GLN A 178 -1.06 8.10 -12.78
CA GLN A 178 0.26 8.16 -12.16
C GLN A 178 1.36 8.56 -13.15
N ILE A 179 1.29 8.06 -14.39
CA ILE A 179 2.22 8.46 -15.46
C ILE A 179 2.08 9.95 -15.75
N ASN A 180 0.85 10.47 -15.82
CA ASN A 180 0.62 11.91 -16.00
C ASN A 180 1.29 12.72 -14.88
N THR A 181 1.07 12.34 -13.63
CA THR A 181 1.70 12.96 -12.46
C THR A 181 3.24 12.85 -12.50
N LEU A 182 3.79 11.72 -12.94
CA LEU A 182 5.24 11.54 -13.08
C LEU A 182 5.81 12.45 -14.17
N VAL A 183 5.14 12.57 -15.31
CA VAL A 183 5.55 13.47 -16.39
C VAL A 183 5.50 14.92 -15.91
N ASP A 184 4.43 15.32 -15.23
CA ASP A 184 4.30 16.67 -14.67
C ASP A 184 5.45 16.97 -13.67
N ASN A 185 5.77 16.03 -12.79
CA ASN A 185 6.86 16.16 -11.82
C ASN A 185 8.23 16.22 -12.51
N GLN A 186 8.45 15.42 -13.56
CA GLN A 186 9.71 15.47 -14.34
C GLN A 186 9.87 16.79 -15.08
N VAL A 187 8.81 17.28 -15.70
CA VAL A 187 8.80 18.58 -16.39
C VAL A 187 9.02 19.70 -15.37
N ALA A 188 8.31 19.67 -14.22
CA ALA A 188 8.47 20.66 -13.16
C ALA A 188 9.87 20.66 -12.55
N SER A 189 10.51 19.50 -12.40
CA SER A 189 11.88 19.40 -11.88
C SER A 189 12.92 20.03 -12.81
N GLY A 190 12.63 20.11 -14.11
CA GLY A 190 13.47 20.80 -15.11
C GLY A 190 13.39 22.34 -15.06
N PHE A 191 12.38 22.92 -14.40
CA PHE A 191 12.19 24.38 -14.31
C PHE A 191 12.76 25.04 -13.03
N GLY A 192 13.45 24.28 -12.16
CA GLY A 192 14.12 24.79 -10.96
C GLY A 192 13.34 24.62 -9.66
N THR A 193 14.00 24.92 -8.55
CA THR A 193 13.47 24.76 -7.19
C THR A 193 12.22 25.60 -6.96
N GLY A 194 11.10 24.93 -6.66
CA GLY A 194 9.79 25.56 -6.36
C GLY A 194 8.67 25.30 -7.36
N SER A 195 8.99 24.84 -8.58
CA SER A 195 7.98 24.59 -9.64
C SER A 195 7.10 23.39 -9.33
N VAL A 196 7.62 22.40 -8.62
CA VAL A 196 6.87 21.19 -8.21
C VAL A 196 5.80 21.53 -7.17
N THR A 197 6.08 22.48 -6.28
CA THR A 197 5.13 22.91 -5.25
C THR A 197 3.99 23.77 -5.79
N ALA A 198 4.16 24.38 -6.97
CA ALA A 198 3.13 25.18 -7.62
C ALA A 198 2.11 24.34 -8.43
N LEU A 199 2.42 23.08 -8.70
CA LEU A 199 1.59 22.15 -9.49
C LEU A 199 0.84 21.11 -8.62
N SER A 200 1.14 21.06 -7.33
CA SER A 200 0.46 20.21 -6.34
C SER A 200 -0.58 21.01 -5.57
#